data_7c1d066b01e6dd94a90d49026311dd67
#
_entry.id   7c1d066b01e6dd94a90d49026311dd67
#
_cell.length_a   1.000
_cell.length_b   1.000
_cell.length_c   1.000
_cell.angle_alpha   90.00
_cell.angle_beta   90.00
_cell.angle_gamma   90.00
#
_symmetry.space_group_name_H-M   'P 1'
#
loop_
_entity.id
_entity.type
_entity.pdbx_description
1 polymer ?
#
loop_
_entity_poly.entity_id
_entity_poly.type
_entity_poly.pdbx_seq_one_letter_code
_entity_poly.pdbx_strand_id
1 'polypeptide(L)'
;IKKFMPFNPVIADATGTYNSETPENAVKDFNPSNMYSFVESLVPYIDSDHINRVIMVSGQFGHILPIEEADTCPISTHADEAAIYMTPQFAYFAKMDGKVKEVNNDYIVIEYKDKSCEGVKLEDINRNSDKGYYLRNDFILSRGYKVGDVVKKGDLVAFNKNFYKKKNNGKVGLAFSSLQHVVIMDHQLCWEDSCAIFEKLSKAVATPLAKRVARTIDLNSTITDPLTDIYSEVDAGTVLLKYSQLSDDETINSIFSNADSLIQEEMHAKYKGKIVDIRVYYRMKKDTIMSDSVKKFIRDVTQKQRLQKNTRSLESVTSKFNKANLSGEPQLLTSGRYSKINGDTIEDGKMLVEYYLAVNDNAGSADKIVLDRSLKAEVSTVFPDRLRPEGTLTGRRPSLIFSNYSELNRMTSGLNKHGMILAILADIAIRARIMLNKKPEPDSLLDYKSNMDMVEGKIGFK
;
A
#
# COMPACT_ATOMS: atom_id res chain seq x y z
N ILE A 1 24.23 4.04 -7.19
CA ILE A 1 23.40 4.73 -8.19
C ILE A 1 24.25 5.12 -9.39
N LYS A 2 25.45 5.74 -9.23
CA LYS A 2 26.34 6.04 -10.37
C LYS A 2 26.79 4.81 -11.18
N LYS A 3 26.77 3.60 -10.61
CA LYS A 3 27.05 2.35 -11.32
C LYS A 3 25.87 1.79 -12.12
N PHE A 4 24.64 2.21 -11.80
CA PHE A 4 23.41 1.72 -12.44
C PHE A 4 22.82 2.70 -13.47
N MET A 5 23.37 3.89 -13.59
CA MET A 5 23.06 4.83 -14.67
C MET A 5 24.32 5.16 -15.47
N PRO A 6 24.76 4.27 -16.35
CA PRO A 6 25.83 4.58 -17.28
C PRO A 6 25.34 5.46 -18.44
N PHE A 7 24.18 6.11 -18.30
CA PHE A 7 23.66 7.02 -19.29
C PHE A 7 24.29 8.38 -19.08
N ASN A 8 25.37 8.65 -19.79
CA ASN A 8 25.68 10.02 -20.15
C ASN A 8 24.68 10.42 -21.24
N PRO A 9 23.68 11.27 -20.95
CA PRO A 9 22.80 11.70 -22.01
C PRO A 9 23.65 12.34 -23.09
N VAL A 10 23.51 11.88 -24.32
CA VAL A 10 23.97 12.65 -25.48
C VAL A 10 23.09 13.88 -25.48
N ILE A 11 23.57 14.96 -24.91
CA ILE A 11 22.88 16.24 -24.90
C ILE A 11 23.05 16.80 -26.31
N ALA A 12 22.03 16.59 -27.13
CA ALA A 12 21.89 17.40 -28.33
C ALA A 12 21.69 18.87 -27.85
N ASP A 13 22.44 19.79 -28.41
CA ASP A 13 22.19 21.19 -28.16
C ASP A 13 20.83 21.62 -28.73
N ALA A 14 20.39 22.83 -28.41
CA ALA A 14 19.10 23.36 -28.87
C ALA A 14 18.95 23.42 -30.42
N THR A 15 20.02 23.16 -31.17
CA THR A 15 20.05 23.13 -32.63
C THR A 15 20.01 21.70 -33.19
N GLY A 16 20.02 20.67 -32.31
CA GLY A 16 20.04 19.27 -32.72
C GLY A 16 21.40 18.78 -33.23
N THR A 17 22.46 19.56 -33.03
CA THR A 17 23.82 19.15 -33.39
C THR A 17 24.47 18.41 -32.24
N TYR A 18 25.04 17.24 -32.54
CA TYR A 18 25.81 16.46 -31.58
C TYR A 18 27.14 17.17 -31.30
N ASN A 19 27.51 17.29 -30.04
CA ASN A 19 28.80 17.85 -29.70
C ASN A 19 29.91 16.93 -30.19
N SER A 20 30.75 17.40 -31.12
CA SER A 20 31.78 16.63 -31.84
C SER A 20 32.93 16.16 -30.96
N GLU A 21 32.97 16.61 -29.70
CA GLU A 21 34.07 16.21 -28.78
C GLU A 21 33.84 14.86 -28.07
N THR A 22 32.67 14.23 -28.20
CA THR A 22 32.34 12.99 -27.47
C THR A 22 31.77 11.81 -28.28
N PRO A 23 31.79 11.76 -29.63
CA PRO A 23 31.13 10.68 -30.37
C PRO A 23 31.76 9.31 -30.13
N GLU A 24 33.07 9.24 -29.93
CA GLU A 24 33.76 7.99 -29.66
C GLU A 24 33.47 7.39 -28.29
N ASN A 25 33.24 8.22 -27.27
CA ASN A 25 32.90 7.74 -25.93
C ASN A 25 31.44 7.33 -25.82
N ALA A 26 30.54 7.99 -26.52
CA ALA A 26 29.12 7.64 -26.55
C ALA A 26 28.86 6.25 -27.17
N VAL A 27 29.66 5.88 -28.20
CA VAL A 27 29.54 4.58 -28.88
C VAL A 27 30.19 3.45 -28.05
N LYS A 28 31.24 3.74 -27.30
CA LYS A 28 31.95 2.73 -26.46
C LYS A 28 31.14 2.28 -25.27
N ASP A 29 30.23 3.14 -24.75
CA ASP A 29 29.40 2.86 -23.59
C ASP A 29 28.00 2.36 -23.94
N PHE A 30 27.71 2.13 -25.23
CA PHE A 30 26.43 1.56 -25.62
C PHE A 30 26.32 0.11 -25.18
N ASN A 31 25.47 -0.13 -24.20
CA ASN A 31 25.08 -1.46 -23.77
C ASN A 31 23.61 -1.68 -24.14
N PRO A 32 23.25 -2.76 -24.86
CA PRO A 32 21.85 -3.06 -25.21
C PRO A 32 20.91 -3.07 -24.00
N SER A 33 21.39 -3.47 -22.82
CA SER A 33 20.60 -3.40 -21.60
C SER A 33 20.21 -1.99 -21.16
N ASN A 34 20.89 -0.95 -21.67
CA ASN A 34 20.52 0.45 -21.40
C ASN A 34 19.30 0.90 -22.25
N MET A 35 18.81 0.07 -23.15
CA MET A 35 17.59 0.34 -23.92
C MET A 35 16.32 0.18 -23.09
N TYR A 36 16.40 -0.55 -21.98
CA TYR A 36 15.26 -0.78 -21.12
C TYR A 36 15.12 0.35 -20.07
N SER A 37 13.87 0.73 -19.79
CA SER A 37 13.56 1.57 -18.65
C SER A 37 13.90 0.85 -17.34
N PHE A 38 13.99 1.60 -16.25
CA PHE A 38 14.20 0.99 -14.93
C PHE A 38 13.13 -0.06 -14.59
N VAL A 39 11.88 0.24 -14.92
CA VAL A 39 10.73 -0.66 -14.67
C VAL A 39 10.86 -1.96 -15.46
N GLU A 40 11.24 -1.87 -16.73
CA GLU A 40 11.47 -3.04 -17.59
C GLU A 40 12.63 -3.87 -17.06
N SER A 41 13.68 -3.23 -16.54
CA SER A 41 14.82 -3.92 -15.95
C SER A 41 14.51 -4.73 -14.69
N LEU A 42 13.33 -4.53 -14.05
CA LEU A 42 12.88 -5.34 -12.95
C LEU A 42 12.43 -6.76 -13.35
N VAL A 43 12.19 -6.98 -14.65
CA VAL A 43 11.63 -8.23 -15.15
C VAL A 43 12.72 -9.19 -15.59
N PRO A 44 12.88 -10.36 -14.95
CA PRO A 44 13.84 -11.38 -15.40
C PRO A 44 13.46 -11.93 -16.79
N TYR A 45 14.47 -12.30 -17.61
CA TYR A 45 14.28 -12.87 -18.96
C TYR A 45 13.50 -12.00 -19.95
N ILE A 46 13.49 -10.69 -19.73
CA ILE A 46 12.76 -9.75 -20.59
C ILE A 46 13.20 -9.81 -22.06
N ASP A 47 14.47 -10.13 -22.32
CA ASP A 47 15.03 -10.29 -23.67
C ASP A 47 14.39 -11.45 -24.46
N SER A 48 13.63 -12.31 -23.78
CA SER A 48 12.96 -13.46 -24.39
C SER A 48 11.52 -13.17 -24.82
N ASP A 49 11.05 -11.95 -24.57
CA ASP A 49 9.68 -11.54 -24.87
C ASP A 49 9.65 -10.57 -26.06
N HIS A 50 8.50 -10.51 -26.73
CA HIS A 50 8.31 -9.56 -27.83
C HIS A 50 8.32 -8.12 -27.29
N ILE A 51 8.96 -7.20 -28.03
CA ILE A 51 9.16 -5.80 -27.58
C ILE A 51 7.85 -5.09 -27.17
N ASN A 52 6.75 -5.35 -27.85
CA ASN A 52 5.46 -4.76 -27.47
C ASN A 52 5.00 -5.22 -26.09
N ARG A 53 5.33 -6.46 -25.68
CA ARG A 53 5.03 -6.97 -24.33
C ARG A 53 5.91 -6.33 -23.29
N VAL A 54 7.16 -6.08 -23.62
CA VAL A 54 8.10 -5.34 -22.77
C VAL A 54 7.59 -3.94 -22.46
N ILE A 55 7.11 -3.22 -23.49
CA ILE A 55 6.52 -1.88 -23.31
C ILE A 55 5.25 -1.93 -22.45
N MET A 56 4.40 -2.95 -22.61
CA MET A 56 3.20 -3.13 -21.80
C MET A 56 3.51 -3.34 -20.31
N VAL A 57 4.62 -3.98 -19.98
CA VAL A 57 5.09 -4.15 -18.58
C VAL A 57 5.21 -2.79 -17.90
N SER A 58 5.85 -1.82 -18.54
CA SER A 58 6.03 -0.48 -17.98
C SER A 58 4.69 0.20 -17.65
N GLY A 59 3.70 0.09 -18.56
CA GLY A 59 2.35 0.61 -18.32
C GLY A 59 1.64 -0.11 -17.17
N GLN A 60 1.79 -1.43 -17.06
CA GLN A 60 1.16 -2.22 -16.02
C GLN A 60 1.74 -1.92 -14.63
N PHE A 61 3.05 -1.68 -14.52
CA PHE A 61 3.66 -1.24 -13.27
C PHE A 61 3.08 0.07 -12.74
N GLY A 62 2.70 0.99 -13.64
CA GLY A 62 2.00 2.22 -13.26
C GLY A 62 0.60 2.00 -12.64
N HIS A 63 0.03 0.81 -12.82
CA HIS A 63 -1.30 0.44 -12.31
C HIS A 63 -1.26 -0.55 -11.14
N ILE A 64 -0.07 -1.01 -10.73
CA ILE A 64 0.08 -1.97 -9.63
C ILE A 64 -0.41 -1.36 -8.32
N LEU A 65 -1.23 -2.13 -7.61
CA LEU A 65 -1.61 -1.87 -6.23
C LEU A 65 -0.78 -2.75 -5.29
N PRO A 66 -0.46 -2.27 -4.09
CA PRO A 66 0.18 -3.11 -3.08
C PRO A 66 -0.76 -4.25 -2.67
N ILE A 67 -0.19 -5.38 -2.31
CA ILE A 67 -0.92 -6.55 -1.85
C ILE A 67 -0.43 -6.99 -0.46
N GLU A 68 -1.31 -7.60 0.32
CA GLU A 68 -1.03 -7.95 1.72
C GLU A 68 0.12 -8.97 1.83
N GLU A 69 0.10 -10.02 1.00
CA GLU A 69 1.12 -11.07 0.99
C GLU A 69 2.09 -10.91 -0.20
N ALA A 70 2.56 -9.68 -0.45
CA ALA A 70 3.58 -9.46 -1.46
C ALA A 70 4.89 -10.14 -1.08
N ASP A 71 5.62 -10.65 -2.06
CA ASP A 71 6.91 -11.29 -1.85
C ASP A 71 7.97 -10.83 -2.86
N THR A 72 9.23 -10.99 -2.49
CA THR A 72 10.33 -10.81 -3.42
C THR A 72 10.46 -12.05 -4.28
N CYS A 73 10.64 -11.89 -5.60
CA CYS A 73 10.87 -13.03 -6.49
C CYS A 73 12.23 -13.67 -6.18
N PRO A 74 12.33 -15.02 -6.10
CA PRO A 74 13.60 -15.71 -5.94
C PRO A 74 14.58 -15.45 -7.08
N ILE A 75 14.05 -15.22 -8.27
CA ILE A 75 14.81 -14.84 -9.46
C ILE A 75 14.60 -13.36 -9.69
N SER A 76 15.64 -12.57 -9.55
CA SER A 76 15.57 -11.13 -9.75
C SER A 76 16.79 -10.63 -10.52
N THR A 77 16.64 -9.44 -11.09
CA THR A 77 17.70 -8.75 -11.83
C THR A 77 18.59 -7.87 -10.94
N HIS A 78 18.39 -7.90 -9.63
CA HIS A 78 18.93 -6.96 -8.65
C HIS A 78 18.47 -5.49 -8.82
N ALA A 79 17.75 -5.15 -9.87
CA ALA A 79 17.12 -3.84 -10.00
C ALA A 79 16.06 -3.62 -8.90
N ASP A 80 15.45 -4.68 -8.41
CA ASP A 80 14.53 -4.67 -7.27
C ASP A 80 15.17 -4.11 -5.98
N GLU A 81 16.48 -4.35 -5.74
CA GLU A 81 17.22 -3.78 -4.62
C GLU A 81 17.56 -2.30 -4.85
N ALA A 82 17.69 -1.87 -6.11
CA ALA A 82 17.91 -0.46 -6.45
C ALA A 82 16.63 0.38 -6.37
N ALA A 83 15.46 -0.25 -6.51
CA ALA A 83 14.16 0.42 -6.52
C ALA A 83 13.92 1.30 -5.30
N ILE A 84 14.37 0.86 -4.12
CA ILE A 84 14.15 1.60 -2.86
C ILE A 84 14.81 2.99 -2.87
N TYR A 85 15.90 3.16 -3.63
CA TYR A 85 16.59 4.46 -3.75
C TYR A 85 15.94 5.38 -4.78
N MET A 86 15.10 4.85 -5.66
CA MET A 86 14.44 5.61 -6.71
C MET A 86 13.04 6.09 -6.30
N THR A 87 12.47 5.49 -5.26
CA THR A 87 11.13 5.80 -4.75
C THR A 87 11.18 6.28 -3.30
N PRO A 88 11.74 7.46 -3.01
CA PRO A 88 11.98 7.93 -1.64
C PRO A 88 10.69 8.11 -0.82
N GLN A 89 9.53 8.23 -1.47
CA GLN A 89 8.24 8.32 -0.79
C GLN A 89 7.83 7.03 -0.05
N PHE A 90 8.44 5.90 -0.37
CA PHE A 90 8.17 4.61 0.28
C PHE A 90 9.32 4.14 1.19
N ALA A 91 10.34 4.98 1.39
CA ALA A 91 11.49 4.67 2.23
C ALA A 91 12.04 5.94 2.89
N TYR A 92 12.45 5.83 4.13
CA TYR A 92 13.08 6.90 4.87
C TYR A 92 14.56 6.63 5.05
N PHE A 93 15.38 7.50 4.50
CA PHE A 93 16.83 7.48 4.68
C PHE A 93 17.26 8.63 5.58
N ALA A 94 18.18 8.35 6.49
CA ALA A 94 18.73 9.39 7.35
C ALA A 94 19.43 10.47 6.52
N LYS A 95 19.05 11.73 6.73
CA LYS A 95 19.59 12.88 5.99
C LYS A 95 21.00 13.25 6.41
N MET A 96 21.32 13.03 7.67
CA MET A 96 22.60 13.30 8.30
C MET A 96 22.90 12.26 9.35
N ASP A 97 24.14 12.31 9.90
CA ASP A 97 24.47 11.51 11.07
C ASP A 97 23.69 11.98 12.29
N GLY A 98 23.17 11.04 13.08
CA GLY A 98 22.35 11.34 14.23
C GLY A 98 22.25 10.17 15.19
N LYS A 99 21.36 10.32 16.17
CA LYS A 99 21.00 9.28 17.14
C LYS A 99 19.49 9.16 17.25
N VAL A 100 19.04 7.95 17.50
CA VAL A 100 17.62 7.70 17.80
C VAL A 100 17.30 8.32 19.16
N LYS A 101 16.38 9.27 19.16
CA LYS A 101 15.92 9.98 20.35
C LYS A 101 14.74 9.27 21.01
N GLU A 102 13.82 8.76 20.17
CA GLU A 102 12.63 8.08 20.62
C GLU A 102 12.22 7.03 19.58
N VAL A 103 11.70 5.89 20.01
CA VAL A 103 11.17 4.85 19.14
C VAL A 103 10.07 4.09 19.86
N ASN A 104 8.96 3.90 19.17
CA ASN A 104 7.83 3.08 19.60
C ASN A 104 7.16 2.40 18.40
N ASN A 105 5.99 1.80 18.57
CA ASN A 105 5.27 1.10 17.52
C ASN A 105 4.66 2.03 16.45
N ASP A 106 4.51 3.32 16.75
CA ASP A 106 3.80 4.27 15.90
C ASP A 106 4.76 5.19 15.14
N TYR A 107 5.96 5.42 15.68
CA TYR A 107 6.94 6.33 15.08
C TYR A 107 8.37 6.11 15.60
N ILE A 108 9.34 6.67 14.86
CA ILE A 108 10.74 6.84 15.31
C ILE A 108 11.15 8.30 15.15
N VAL A 109 11.88 8.84 16.12
CA VAL A 109 12.45 10.20 16.08
C VAL A 109 13.97 10.11 16.10
N ILE A 110 14.61 10.77 15.14
CA ILE A 110 16.06 10.86 15.02
C ILE A 110 16.47 12.29 15.29
N GLU A 111 17.41 12.48 16.20
CA GLU A 111 18.09 13.75 16.46
C GLU A 111 19.42 13.77 15.72
N TYR A 112 19.57 14.70 14.80
CA TYR A 112 20.76 14.86 13.99
C TYR A 112 21.85 15.68 14.69
N LYS A 113 23.08 15.70 14.13
CA LYS A 113 24.21 16.43 14.71
C LYS A 113 23.97 17.95 14.81
N ASP A 114 23.15 18.52 13.94
CA ASP A 114 22.73 19.92 13.96
C ASP A 114 21.63 20.23 14.98
N LYS A 115 21.25 19.24 15.83
CA LYS A 115 20.17 19.29 16.80
C LYS A 115 18.76 19.37 16.19
N SER A 116 18.63 19.26 14.87
CA SER A 116 17.32 19.07 14.26
C SER A 116 16.79 17.66 14.57
N CYS A 117 15.47 17.54 14.69
CA CYS A 117 14.81 16.25 14.91
C CYS A 117 13.93 15.91 13.69
N GLU A 118 14.01 14.67 13.25
CA GLU A 118 13.12 14.13 12.21
C GLU A 118 12.32 12.97 12.79
N GLY A 119 10.98 13.08 12.72
CA GLY A 119 10.06 12.02 13.09
C GLY A 119 9.56 11.28 11.87
N VAL A 120 9.59 9.97 11.92
CA VAL A 120 9.05 9.08 10.88
C VAL A 120 7.86 8.34 11.46
N LYS A 121 6.68 8.59 10.91
CA LYS A 121 5.44 7.91 11.28
C LYS A 121 5.40 6.55 10.60
N LEU A 122 5.08 5.49 11.35
CA LEU A 122 5.09 4.12 10.83
C LEU A 122 3.76 3.70 10.18
N GLU A 123 2.66 4.33 10.53
CA GLU A 123 1.38 4.11 9.86
C GLU A 123 0.83 5.43 9.31
N ASP A 124 0.56 5.49 8.02
CA ASP A 124 -0.01 6.67 7.37
C ASP A 124 -0.94 6.27 6.22
N ILE A 125 -1.79 7.21 5.81
CA ILE A 125 -2.72 7.04 4.71
C ILE A 125 -2.33 8.00 3.59
N ASN A 126 -2.12 7.46 2.39
CA ASN A 126 -1.90 8.29 1.22
C ASN A 126 -3.23 8.97 0.82
N ARG A 127 -3.24 10.30 0.89
CA ARG A 127 -4.45 11.12 0.73
C ARG A 127 -4.74 11.57 -0.70
N ASN A 128 -3.84 11.30 -1.62
CA ASN A 128 -3.96 11.77 -3.00
C ASN A 128 -4.69 10.75 -3.88
N SER A 129 -5.88 10.30 -3.46
CA SER A 129 -6.66 9.39 -4.26
C SER A 129 -7.91 10.09 -4.80
N ASP A 130 -7.97 10.23 -6.12
CA ASP A 130 -9.16 10.69 -6.85
C ASP A 130 -10.20 9.56 -7.05
N LYS A 131 -9.91 8.35 -6.54
CA LYS A 131 -10.64 7.12 -6.85
C LYS A 131 -11.54 6.60 -5.73
N GLY A 132 -11.77 7.38 -4.68
CA GLY A 132 -12.67 7.02 -3.57
C GLY A 132 -12.10 6.02 -2.55
N TYR A 133 -10.84 5.61 -2.67
CA TYR A 133 -10.09 4.85 -1.68
C TYR A 133 -8.70 5.45 -1.48
N TYR A 134 -8.09 5.15 -0.34
CA TYR A 134 -6.76 5.64 0.03
C TYR A 134 -5.84 4.46 0.26
N LEU A 135 -4.64 4.49 -0.31
CA LEU A 135 -3.61 3.49 -0.02
C LEU A 135 -3.10 3.68 1.41
N ARG A 136 -3.01 2.58 2.14
CA ARG A 136 -2.39 2.55 3.46
C ARG A 136 -0.89 2.38 3.29
N ASN A 137 -0.13 3.21 3.96
CA ASN A 137 1.32 3.15 4.02
C ASN A 137 1.73 2.61 5.39
N ASP A 138 2.12 1.35 5.42
CA ASP A 138 2.59 0.69 6.64
C ASP A 138 4.12 0.59 6.58
N PHE A 139 4.80 1.45 7.32
CA PHE A 139 6.25 1.44 7.41
C PHE A 139 6.72 0.49 8.51
N ILE A 140 7.80 -0.21 8.24
CA ILE A 140 8.52 -1.00 9.23
C ILE A 140 9.95 -0.49 9.33
N LEU A 141 10.51 -0.60 10.53
CA LEU A 141 11.90 -0.23 10.78
C LEU A 141 12.85 -1.21 10.08
N SER A 142 13.90 -0.69 9.47
CA SER A 142 14.89 -1.53 8.76
C SER A 142 15.63 -2.48 9.69
N ARG A 143 15.73 -2.13 10.98
CA ARG A 143 16.31 -2.93 12.07
C ARG A 143 15.62 -2.58 13.39
N GLY A 144 15.87 -3.39 14.43
CA GLY A 144 15.40 -3.12 15.80
C GLY A 144 16.14 -1.96 16.42
N TYR A 145 15.72 -0.73 16.15
CA TYR A 145 16.31 0.46 16.74
C TYR A 145 15.96 0.60 18.23
N LYS A 146 16.94 1.07 19.01
CA LYS A 146 16.78 1.46 20.41
C LYS A 146 17.14 2.92 20.59
N VAL A 147 16.64 3.53 21.67
CA VAL A 147 17.00 4.91 22.03
C VAL A 147 18.51 4.99 22.25
N GLY A 148 19.16 5.97 21.61
CA GLY A 148 20.60 6.17 21.65
C GLY A 148 21.37 5.52 20.48
N ASP A 149 20.75 4.67 19.68
CA ASP A 149 21.40 4.05 18.52
C ASP A 149 21.88 5.11 17.53
N VAL A 150 23.09 4.89 17.01
CA VAL A 150 23.68 5.79 16.00
C VAL A 150 23.12 5.47 14.62
N VAL A 151 22.76 6.51 13.90
CA VAL A 151 22.29 6.47 12.50
C VAL A 151 23.24 7.32 11.67
N LYS A 152 23.73 6.79 10.57
CA LYS A 152 24.61 7.49 9.62
C LYS A 152 23.82 8.09 8.47
N LYS A 153 24.33 9.12 7.86
CA LYS A 153 23.77 9.70 6.63
C LYS A 153 23.62 8.62 5.56
N GLY A 154 22.40 8.49 5.02
CA GLY A 154 22.07 7.51 3.99
C GLY A 154 21.68 6.12 4.51
N ASP A 155 21.69 5.90 5.84
CA ASP A 155 21.15 4.66 6.39
C ASP A 155 19.64 4.58 6.14
N LEU A 156 19.17 3.41 5.70
CA LEU A 156 17.75 3.11 5.61
C LEU A 156 17.17 2.97 7.01
N VAL A 157 16.26 3.85 7.38
CA VAL A 157 15.62 3.88 8.71
C VAL A 157 14.34 3.05 8.71
N ALA A 158 13.45 3.33 7.77
CA ALA A 158 12.17 2.66 7.64
C ALA A 158 11.79 2.52 6.16
N PHE A 159 11.00 1.51 5.85
CA PHE A 159 10.48 1.30 4.51
C PHE A 159 9.04 0.78 4.56
N ASN A 160 8.27 1.05 3.50
CA ASN A 160 6.89 0.61 3.38
C ASN A 160 6.83 -0.91 3.12
N LYS A 161 6.30 -1.68 4.08
CA LYS A 161 6.19 -3.15 3.98
C LYS A 161 5.26 -3.61 2.86
N ASN A 162 4.36 -2.74 2.38
CA ASN A 162 3.42 -3.07 1.31
C ASN A 162 4.08 -3.07 -0.08
N PHE A 163 5.30 -2.50 -0.20
CA PHE A 163 6.06 -2.42 -1.44
C PHE A 163 7.44 -3.08 -1.35
N TYR A 164 7.97 -3.28 -0.15
CA TYR A 164 9.33 -3.77 0.04
C TYR A 164 9.39 -4.85 1.10
N LYS A 165 10.27 -5.81 0.89
CA LYS A 165 10.61 -6.84 1.89
C LYS A 165 12.11 -6.98 2.06
N LYS A 166 12.52 -7.39 3.26
CA LYS A 166 13.90 -7.74 3.54
C LYS A 166 14.19 -9.13 2.96
N LYS A 167 15.21 -9.22 2.13
CA LYS A 167 15.73 -10.47 1.55
C LYS A 167 16.65 -11.19 2.55
N ASN A 168 16.94 -12.45 2.29
CA ASN A 168 17.85 -13.26 3.12
C ASN A 168 19.27 -12.72 3.17
N ASN A 169 19.72 -12.04 2.10
CA ASN A 169 21.02 -11.35 2.06
C ASN A 169 21.06 -10.07 2.94
N GLY A 170 20.00 -9.77 3.67
CA GLY A 170 19.86 -8.60 4.53
C GLY A 170 19.50 -7.30 3.81
N LYS A 171 19.49 -7.28 2.49
CA LYS A 171 19.07 -6.13 1.68
C LYS A 171 17.54 -6.06 1.58
N VAL A 172 17.03 -4.89 1.26
CA VAL A 172 15.62 -4.67 1.04
C VAL A 172 15.35 -4.63 -0.47
N GLY A 173 14.44 -5.46 -0.92
CA GLY A 173 14.04 -5.55 -2.32
C GLY A 173 12.57 -5.21 -2.53
N LEU A 174 12.24 -4.80 -3.75
CA LEU A 174 10.87 -4.53 -4.16
C LEU A 174 10.04 -5.83 -4.11
N ALA A 175 8.90 -5.77 -3.45
CA ALA A 175 7.93 -6.86 -3.32
C ALA A 175 6.56 -6.37 -3.81
N PHE A 176 6.13 -6.82 -4.97
CA PHE A 176 4.91 -6.37 -5.63
C PHE A 176 4.07 -7.51 -6.20
N SER A 177 4.51 -8.75 -6.00
CA SER A 177 3.83 -9.93 -6.53
C SER A 177 3.74 -11.02 -5.47
N SER A 178 2.85 -11.98 -5.68
CA SER A 178 2.74 -13.20 -4.88
C SER A 178 3.12 -14.39 -5.75
N LEU A 179 3.96 -15.29 -5.22
CA LEU A 179 4.31 -16.52 -5.92
C LEU A 179 3.17 -17.53 -5.77
N GLN A 180 2.64 -18.00 -6.89
CA GLN A 180 1.47 -18.86 -6.91
C GLN A 180 1.64 -20.05 -7.87
N HIS A 181 0.98 -21.16 -7.56
CA HIS A 181 0.80 -22.24 -8.53
C HIS A 181 -0.29 -21.84 -9.52
N VAL A 182 0.10 -21.72 -10.77
CA VAL A 182 -0.79 -21.36 -11.87
C VAL A 182 -0.95 -22.58 -12.79
N VAL A 183 -2.16 -22.85 -13.22
CA VAL A 183 -2.44 -23.77 -14.32
C VAL A 183 -2.96 -23.00 -15.53
N ILE A 184 -2.35 -23.24 -16.68
CA ILE A 184 -2.82 -22.71 -17.97
C ILE A 184 -3.62 -23.83 -18.62
N MET A 185 -4.93 -23.63 -18.76
CA MET A 185 -5.83 -24.66 -19.30
C MET A 185 -7.12 -24.03 -19.83
N ASP A 186 -7.82 -24.79 -20.66
CA ASP A 186 -9.17 -24.43 -21.06
C ASP A 186 -10.15 -24.62 -19.91
N HIS A 187 -10.96 -23.59 -19.68
CA HIS A 187 -12.01 -23.62 -18.68
C HIS A 187 -13.20 -22.79 -19.14
N GLN A 188 -14.43 -23.30 -18.90
CA GLN A 188 -15.66 -22.66 -19.39
C GLN A 188 -15.84 -21.19 -18.94
N LEU A 189 -15.29 -20.82 -17.79
CA LEU A 189 -15.34 -19.46 -17.24
C LEU A 189 -14.08 -18.65 -17.53
N CYS A 190 -13.12 -19.20 -18.26
CA CYS A 190 -11.87 -18.52 -18.60
C CYS A 190 -11.69 -18.51 -20.10
N TRP A 191 -12.10 -17.45 -20.76
CA TRP A 191 -11.82 -17.19 -22.15
C TRP A 191 -10.60 -16.28 -22.31
N GLU A 192 -10.34 -15.76 -23.49
CA GLU A 192 -9.21 -14.86 -23.74
C GLU A 192 -9.20 -13.68 -22.75
N ASP A 193 -8.01 -13.36 -22.19
CA ASP A 193 -7.78 -12.32 -21.17
C ASP A 193 -8.62 -12.46 -19.89
N SER A 194 -9.01 -13.68 -19.54
CA SER A 194 -9.69 -13.96 -18.30
C SER A 194 -9.01 -15.06 -17.48
N CYS A 195 -9.25 -15.05 -16.18
CA CYS A 195 -8.75 -16.05 -15.24
C CYS A 195 -9.78 -16.33 -14.14
N ALA A 196 -9.68 -17.49 -13.52
CA ALA A 196 -10.41 -17.82 -12.31
C ALA A 196 -9.43 -18.01 -11.16
N ILE A 197 -9.76 -17.48 -10.00
CA ILE A 197 -8.93 -17.57 -8.80
C ILE A 197 -9.63 -18.34 -7.70
N PHE A 198 -8.89 -18.78 -6.68
CA PHE A 198 -9.43 -19.43 -5.50
C PHE A 198 -9.38 -18.48 -4.30
N GLU A 199 -10.23 -18.74 -3.28
CA GLU A 199 -10.38 -17.89 -2.10
C GLU A 199 -9.04 -17.57 -1.41
N LYS A 200 -8.14 -18.55 -1.35
CA LYS A 200 -6.81 -18.35 -0.76
C LYS A 200 -6.02 -17.27 -1.50
N LEU A 201 -6.01 -17.31 -2.84
CA LEU A 201 -5.34 -16.30 -3.64
C LEU A 201 -6.05 -14.94 -3.51
N SER A 202 -7.38 -14.92 -3.55
CA SER A 202 -8.16 -13.69 -3.37
C SER A 202 -7.75 -12.93 -2.10
N LYS A 203 -7.51 -13.64 -1.00
CA LYS A 203 -7.04 -13.07 0.27
C LYS A 203 -5.56 -12.67 0.24
N ALA A 204 -4.71 -13.51 -0.36
CA ALA A 204 -3.26 -13.26 -0.44
C ALA A 204 -2.92 -12.01 -1.26
N VAL A 205 -3.69 -11.75 -2.31
CA VAL A 205 -3.55 -10.53 -3.14
C VAL A 205 -4.50 -9.41 -2.72
N ALA A 206 -5.04 -9.46 -1.50
CA ALA A 206 -5.85 -8.38 -0.95
C ALA A 206 -5.04 -7.08 -0.88
N THR A 207 -5.66 -5.99 -1.29
CA THR A 207 -5.03 -4.66 -1.27
C THR A 207 -5.25 -3.98 0.08
N PRO A 208 -4.18 -3.55 0.79
CA PRO A 208 -4.30 -2.80 2.03
C PRO A 208 -4.77 -1.36 1.74
N LEU A 209 -6.04 -1.11 1.98
CA LEU A 209 -6.69 0.17 1.73
C LEU A 209 -7.11 0.85 3.03
N ALA A 210 -7.35 2.15 2.95
CA ALA A 210 -8.18 2.86 3.91
C ALA A 210 -9.43 3.35 3.21
N LYS A 211 -10.59 2.97 3.73
CA LYS A 211 -11.90 3.40 3.22
C LYS A 211 -12.47 4.48 4.11
N ARG A 212 -12.95 5.55 3.49
CA ARG A 212 -13.51 6.72 4.15
C ARG A 212 -15.02 6.55 4.35
N VAL A 213 -15.49 6.79 5.54
CA VAL A 213 -16.91 6.98 5.85
C VAL A 213 -17.06 8.39 6.38
N ALA A 214 -17.90 9.19 5.74
CA ALA A 214 -18.05 10.60 6.06
C ALA A 214 -19.52 11.00 6.22
N ARG A 215 -19.76 11.96 7.10
CA ARG A 215 -21.08 12.55 7.31
C ARG A 215 -20.97 14.02 7.64
N THR A 216 -21.84 14.82 7.02
CA THR A 216 -22.01 16.24 7.35
C THR A 216 -23.12 16.37 8.37
N ILE A 217 -22.87 17.12 9.46
CA ILE A 217 -23.74 17.28 10.61
C ILE A 217 -23.83 18.77 10.92
N ASP A 218 -24.98 19.23 11.37
CA ASP A 218 -25.16 20.62 11.78
C ASP A 218 -24.47 20.89 13.13
N LEU A 219 -23.88 22.06 13.30
CA LEU A 219 -23.19 22.43 14.55
C LEU A 219 -24.10 22.58 15.77
N ASN A 220 -25.40 22.78 15.54
CA ASN A 220 -26.42 22.83 16.58
C ASN A 220 -26.92 21.44 17.01
N SER A 221 -26.53 20.36 16.29
CA SER A 221 -26.93 18.99 16.61
C SER A 221 -26.45 18.53 17.99
N THR A 222 -27.16 17.58 18.57
CA THR A 222 -26.72 16.92 19.80
C THR A 222 -26.05 15.60 19.46
N ILE A 223 -24.77 15.45 19.82
CA ILE A 223 -24.03 14.19 19.72
C ILE A 223 -24.22 13.43 21.02
N THR A 224 -24.83 12.24 20.94
CA THR A 224 -25.22 11.48 22.11
C THR A 224 -24.08 10.71 22.72
N ASP A 225 -23.19 10.10 21.89
CA ASP A 225 -21.92 9.52 22.31
C ASP A 225 -21.00 9.26 21.11
N PRO A 226 -19.72 9.61 21.15
CA PRO A 226 -18.73 9.07 20.23
C PRO A 226 -18.44 7.63 20.65
N LEU A 227 -19.09 6.65 20.02
CA LEU A 227 -19.06 5.25 20.45
C LEU A 227 -17.75 4.54 20.10
N THR A 228 -17.01 5.04 19.11
CA THR A 228 -15.82 4.34 18.61
C THR A 228 -14.59 5.21 18.56
N ASP A 229 -13.54 4.70 19.20
CA ASP A 229 -12.25 5.36 19.27
C ASP A 229 -11.33 4.98 18.10
N ILE A 230 -10.30 5.80 17.89
CA ILE A 230 -9.21 5.47 16.99
C ILE A 230 -8.56 4.16 17.45
N TYR A 231 -8.21 3.30 16.49
CA TYR A 231 -7.68 1.94 16.66
C TYR A 231 -8.69 0.89 17.14
N SER A 232 -9.96 1.22 17.31
CA SER A 232 -11.00 0.22 17.54
C SER A 232 -11.24 -0.62 16.29
N GLU A 233 -11.42 -1.91 16.47
CA GLU A 233 -11.92 -2.80 15.43
C GLU A 233 -13.43 -2.68 15.36
N VAL A 234 -13.97 -2.58 14.15
CA VAL A 234 -15.41 -2.46 13.89
C VAL A 234 -15.85 -3.44 12.82
N ASP A 235 -17.01 -3.99 12.96
CA ASP A 235 -17.69 -4.77 11.93
C ASP A 235 -18.57 -3.86 11.05
N ALA A 236 -18.91 -4.33 9.85
CA ALA A 236 -19.87 -3.64 9.00
C ALA A 236 -21.21 -3.50 9.74
N GLY A 237 -21.79 -2.31 9.73
CA GLY A 237 -23.01 -1.99 10.47
C GLY A 237 -22.77 -1.46 11.88
N THR A 238 -21.55 -1.51 12.43
CA THR A 238 -21.25 -0.91 13.74
C THR A 238 -21.49 0.58 13.69
N VAL A 239 -22.15 1.11 14.71
CA VAL A 239 -22.43 2.54 14.85
C VAL A 239 -21.14 3.27 15.23
N LEU A 240 -20.73 4.23 14.40
CA LEU A 240 -19.54 5.06 14.61
C LEU A 240 -19.86 6.33 15.38
N LEU A 241 -21.03 6.91 15.12
CA LEU A 241 -21.47 8.17 15.72
C LEU A 241 -22.99 8.21 15.75
N LYS A 242 -23.57 8.66 16.86
CA LYS A 242 -25.00 8.97 17.01
C LYS A 242 -25.19 10.45 17.23
N TYR A 243 -26.11 11.02 16.48
CA TYR A 243 -26.44 12.43 16.61
C TYR A 243 -27.94 12.68 16.33
N SER A 244 -28.50 13.72 16.91
CA SER A 244 -29.83 14.21 16.62
C SER A 244 -29.73 15.59 16.01
N GLN A 245 -30.45 15.82 14.91
CA GLN A 245 -30.57 17.16 14.33
C GLN A 245 -31.76 17.87 14.96
N LEU A 246 -31.51 19.09 15.45
CA LEU A 246 -32.59 19.95 15.88
C LEU A 246 -33.26 20.54 14.63
N SER A 247 -34.59 20.46 14.55
CA SER A 247 -35.35 21.15 13.50
C SER A 247 -35.26 22.65 13.70
N ASP A 248 -35.22 23.42 12.61
CA ASP A 248 -35.28 24.89 12.67
C ASP A 248 -36.63 25.41 13.17
N ASP A 249 -37.60 24.52 13.30
CA ASP A 249 -38.97 24.85 13.76
C ASP A 249 -39.12 24.58 15.26
N GLU A 250 -39.20 25.65 16.05
CA GLU A 250 -39.36 25.59 17.53
C GLU A 250 -40.58 24.78 17.96
N THR A 251 -41.66 24.77 17.14
CA THR A 251 -42.87 24.02 17.38
C THR A 251 -42.64 22.51 17.28
N ILE A 252 -41.86 22.10 16.33
CA ILE A 252 -41.46 20.68 16.13
C ILE A 252 -40.57 20.24 17.30
N ASN A 253 -39.61 21.05 17.69
CA ASN A 253 -38.71 20.75 18.82
C ASN A 253 -39.46 20.63 20.16
N SER A 254 -40.52 21.42 20.35
CA SER A 254 -41.35 21.35 21.58
C SER A 254 -42.22 20.09 21.62
N ILE A 255 -42.71 19.62 20.49
CA ILE A 255 -43.51 18.40 20.37
C ILE A 255 -42.62 17.15 20.55
N PHE A 256 -41.38 17.20 20.05
CA PHE A 256 -40.44 16.08 20.08
C PHE A 256 -39.46 16.10 21.26
N SER A 257 -39.51 17.07 22.17
CA SER A 257 -38.64 17.13 23.36
C SER A 257 -38.69 15.88 24.25
N ASN A 258 -39.77 15.08 24.15
CA ASN A 258 -39.89 13.77 24.81
C ASN A 258 -39.64 12.57 23.90
N ALA A 259 -39.26 12.80 22.64
CA ALA A 259 -39.05 11.75 21.63
C ALA A 259 -37.64 11.76 21.06
N ASP A 260 -36.61 12.14 21.84
CA ASP A 260 -35.22 12.20 21.46
C ASP A 260 -34.71 10.90 20.80
N SER A 261 -35.33 9.76 21.08
CA SER A 261 -35.00 8.47 20.49
C SER A 261 -35.53 8.28 19.05
N LEU A 262 -36.47 9.13 18.60
CA LEU A 262 -37.11 8.97 17.28
C LEU A 262 -36.45 9.80 16.18
N ILE A 263 -35.57 10.74 16.52
CA ILE A 263 -34.87 11.62 15.57
C ILE A 263 -33.35 11.36 15.59
N GLN A 264 -32.92 10.26 16.20
CA GLN A 264 -31.51 9.90 16.22
C GLN A 264 -31.06 9.36 14.85
N GLU A 265 -30.13 10.07 14.24
CA GLU A 265 -29.41 9.57 13.06
C GLU A 265 -28.13 8.85 13.50
N GLU A 266 -27.81 7.80 12.80
CA GLU A 266 -26.62 7.01 13.07
C GLU A 266 -25.69 7.00 11.85
N MET A 267 -24.40 7.14 12.11
CA MET A 267 -23.36 6.93 11.13
C MET A 267 -22.77 5.53 11.34
N HIS A 268 -22.94 4.65 10.37
CA HIS A 268 -22.49 3.27 10.46
C HIS A 268 -21.20 3.02 9.70
N ALA A 269 -20.38 2.09 10.21
CA ALA A 269 -19.27 1.54 9.47
C ALA A 269 -19.80 0.75 8.25
N LYS A 270 -19.33 1.10 7.06
CA LYS A 270 -19.71 0.39 5.83
C LYS A 270 -18.89 -0.87 5.61
N TYR A 271 -17.77 -1.01 6.30
CA TYR A 271 -16.80 -2.08 6.12
C TYR A 271 -16.32 -2.58 7.47
N LYS A 272 -15.96 -3.87 7.53
CA LYS A 272 -15.20 -4.41 8.64
C LYS A 272 -13.77 -3.93 8.56
N GLY A 273 -13.20 -3.43 9.66
CA GLY A 273 -11.84 -2.95 9.70
C GLY A 273 -11.48 -2.25 11.01
N LYS A 274 -10.28 -1.70 11.06
CA LYS A 274 -9.76 -0.94 12.19
C LYS A 274 -9.86 0.56 11.90
N ILE A 275 -10.33 1.36 12.81
CA ILE A 275 -10.33 2.82 12.66
C ILE A 275 -8.90 3.33 12.82
N VAL A 276 -8.34 3.93 11.77
CA VAL A 276 -6.95 4.42 11.76
C VAL A 276 -6.86 5.94 11.89
N ASP A 277 -7.91 6.66 11.51
CA ASP A 277 -7.94 8.12 11.65
C ASP A 277 -9.38 8.62 11.77
N ILE A 278 -9.57 9.72 12.50
CA ILE A 278 -10.83 10.45 12.60
C ILE A 278 -10.52 11.91 12.34
N ARG A 279 -11.22 12.53 11.41
CA ARG A 279 -11.03 13.96 11.07
C ARG A 279 -12.31 14.71 11.17
N VAL A 280 -12.19 15.94 11.65
CA VAL A 280 -13.31 16.85 11.82
C VAL A 280 -12.95 18.18 11.16
N TYR A 281 -13.82 18.62 10.27
CA TYR A 281 -13.77 19.93 9.65
C TYR A 281 -15.06 20.66 9.95
N TYR A 282 -15.01 21.91 10.37
CA TYR A 282 -16.21 22.65 10.68
C TYR A 282 -16.12 24.09 10.22
N ARG A 283 -17.27 24.69 10.01
CA ARG A 283 -17.38 26.02 9.47
C ARG A 283 -18.36 26.84 10.31
N MET A 284 -17.91 28.01 10.76
CA MET A 284 -18.69 28.88 11.62
C MET A 284 -18.83 30.27 11.02
N LYS A 285 -20.03 30.87 11.10
CA LYS A 285 -20.29 32.30 10.98
C LYS A 285 -20.35 32.94 12.36
N LYS A 286 -20.34 34.29 12.40
CA LYS A 286 -20.41 35.04 13.65
C LYS A 286 -21.64 34.70 14.50
N ASP A 287 -22.76 34.30 13.86
CA ASP A 287 -24.04 34.03 14.52
C ASP A 287 -24.36 32.53 14.65
N THR A 288 -23.38 31.65 14.34
CA THR A 288 -23.59 30.20 14.41
C THR A 288 -23.52 29.72 15.86
N ILE A 289 -24.61 29.12 16.33
CA ILE A 289 -24.66 28.46 17.64
C ILE A 289 -24.09 27.04 17.50
N MET A 290 -23.08 26.75 18.29
CA MET A 290 -22.53 25.38 18.40
C MET A 290 -23.00 24.75 19.71
N SER A 291 -23.60 23.57 19.63
CA SER A 291 -24.05 22.83 20.81
C SER A 291 -22.90 22.43 21.72
N ASP A 292 -23.15 22.27 23.00
CA ASP A 292 -22.13 21.90 23.97
C ASP A 292 -21.65 20.47 23.77
N SER A 293 -22.47 19.57 23.25
CA SER A 293 -22.13 18.20 22.88
C SER A 293 -21.12 18.19 21.69
N VAL A 294 -21.36 19.02 20.67
CA VAL A 294 -20.41 19.18 19.54
C VAL A 294 -19.09 19.78 20.00
N LYS A 295 -19.13 20.80 20.89
CA LYS A 295 -17.90 21.36 21.49
C LYS A 295 -17.12 20.31 22.29
N LYS A 296 -17.82 19.45 23.05
CA LYS A 296 -17.22 18.33 23.77
C LYS A 296 -16.58 17.35 22.80
N PHE A 297 -17.31 16.92 21.77
CA PHE A 297 -16.81 16.01 20.75
C PHE A 297 -15.54 16.52 20.06
N ILE A 298 -15.53 17.78 19.62
CA ILE A 298 -14.36 18.42 19.01
C ILE A 298 -13.17 18.43 19.98
N ARG A 299 -13.41 18.73 21.27
CA ARG A 299 -12.34 18.70 22.31
C ARG A 299 -11.81 17.29 22.52
N ASP A 300 -12.69 16.29 22.58
CA ASP A 300 -12.31 14.89 22.79
C ASP A 300 -11.47 14.36 21.61
N VAL A 301 -11.88 14.64 20.37
CA VAL A 301 -11.11 14.30 19.18
C VAL A 301 -9.76 15.01 19.20
N THR A 302 -9.72 16.31 19.53
CA THR A 302 -8.48 17.08 19.64
C THR A 302 -7.54 16.48 20.69
N GLN A 303 -8.08 16.14 21.87
CA GLN A 303 -7.31 15.57 22.95
C GLN A 303 -6.74 14.19 22.60
N LYS A 304 -7.55 13.30 22.02
CA LYS A 304 -7.12 11.98 21.58
C LYS A 304 -6.02 12.07 20.54
N GLN A 305 -6.15 12.97 19.60
CA GLN A 305 -5.13 13.19 18.57
C GLN A 305 -3.86 13.84 19.13
N ARG A 306 -3.95 14.72 20.13
CA ARG A 306 -2.79 15.28 20.83
C ARG A 306 -2.06 14.27 21.68
N LEU A 307 -2.77 13.33 22.30
CA LEU A 307 -2.16 12.20 23.02
C LEU A 307 -1.37 11.29 22.09
N GLN A 308 -1.85 11.09 20.86
CA GLN A 308 -1.09 10.39 19.83
C GLN A 308 0.10 11.20 19.30
N LYS A 309 0.05 12.54 19.42
CA LYS A 309 1.09 13.48 18.99
C LYS A 309 2.05 13.89 20.11
N ASN A 310 2.08 13.23 21.25
CA ASN A 310 2.94 13.63 22.39
C ASN A 310 4.45 13.70 22.05
N THR A 311 4.74 13.88 20.79
CA THR A 311 6.01 14.23 20.18
C THR A 311 5.97 15.67 19.72
N ARG A 312 6.27 16.58 20.66
CA ARG A 312 6.60 18.00 20.34
C ARG A 312 7.67 18.13 19.24
N SER A 313 8.43 17.07 18.99
CA SER A 313 9.47 16.98 17.97
C SER A 313 8.94 16.75 16.55
N LEU A 314 7.75 16.17 16.36
CA LEU A 314 7.14 16.03 15.02
C LEU A 314 6.69 17.36 14.42
N GLU A 315 6.35 18.36 15.24
CA GLU A 315 5.96 19.69 14.76
C GLU A 315 7.10 20.46 14.10
N SER A 316 8.35 20.22 14.51
CA SER A 316 9.53 20.91 13.94
C SER A 316 9.97 20.34 12.58
N VAL A 317 9.56 19.11 12.25
CA VAL A 317 10.04 18.34 11.10
C VAL A 317 9.11 18.44 9.90
N THR A 318 7.88 18.83 10.10
CA THR A 318 6.94 19.02 9.00
C THR A 318 7.32 20.24 8.16
N SER A 319 8.32 20.03 7.30
CA SER A 319 8.63 20.94 6.22
C SER A 319 7.37 21.26 5.40
N LYS A 320 7.33 22.40 4.82
CA LYS A 320 6.29 23.14 4.08
C LYS A 320 5.17 22.35 3.36
N PHE A 321 5.29 21.05 3.18
CA PHE A 321 4.33 20.22 2.43
C PHE A 321 3.14 19.67 3.25
N ASN A 322 3.21 19.56 4.58
CA ASN A 322 2.27 18.73 5.33
C ASN A 322 1.71 19.29 6.64
N LYS A 323 1.90 20.55 6.98
CA LYS A 323 1.37 21.11 8.24
C LYS A 323 -0.16 20.94 8.39
N ALA A 324 -0.91 21.06 7.30
CA ALA A 324 -2.37 20.90 7.30
C ALA A 324 -2.82 19.42 7.36
N ASN A 325 -1.97 18.49 6.91
CA ASN A 325 -2.37 17.10 6.66
C ASN A 325 -1.96 16.11 7.75
N LEU A 326 -1.01 16.47 8.61
CA LEU A 326 -0.51 15.59 9.69
C LEU A 326 -1.21 15.83 11.02
N SER A 327 -1.96 16.96 11.13
CA SER A 327 -2.46 17.31 12.44
C SER A 327 -3.67 16.49 12.88
N GLY A 328 -4.48 15.93 12.00
CA GLY A 328 -5.74 15.27 12.39
C GLY A 328 -6.63 16.11 13.31
N GLU A 329 -6.13 17.26 13.81
CA GLU A 329 -6.89 18.14 14.68
C GLU A 329 -8.09 18.73 13.94
N PRO A 330 -9.22 18.91 14.63
CA PRO A 330 -10.39 19.59 14.07
C PRO A 330 -10.00 20.93 13.45
N GLN A 331 -10.40 21.12 12.19
CA GLN A 331 -10.02 22.32 11.42
C GLN A 331 -11.20 23.25 11.24
N LEU A 332 -11.05 24.50 11.70
CA LEU A 332 -11.95 25.60 11.39
C LEU A 332 -11.68 26.13 9.98
N LEU A 333 -12.67 26.07 9.11
CA LEU A 333 -12.60 26.54 7.74
C LEU A 333 -13.15 27.98 7.66
N THR A 334 -12.34 28.93 7.25
CA THR A 334 -12.69 30.37 7.29
C THR A 334 -12.85 31.02 5.92
N SER A 335 -12.45 30.36 4.83
CA SER A 335 -12.41 30.96 3.49
C SER A 335 -13.64 30.64 2.62
N GLY A 336 -14.16 31.66 1.92
CA GLY A 336 -15.21 31.53 0.90
C GLY A 336 -16.65 31.28 1.46
N ARG A 337 -17.63 31.03 0.59
CA ARG A 337 -19.00 30.71 0.95
C ARG A 337 -19.18 29.25 1.39
N TYR A 338 -18.39 28.36 0.84
CA TYR A 338 -18.34 26.93 1.17
C TYR A 338 -16.92 26.42 0.99
N SER A 339 -16.60 25.33 1.63
CA SER A 339 -15.33 24.62 1.44
C SER A 339 -15.61 23.20 0.97
N LYS A 340 -14.81 22.71 0.03
CA LYS A 340 -14.85 21.30 -0.41
C LYS A 340 -13.69 20.53 0.19
N ILE A 341 -14.02 19.44 0.90
CA ILE A 341 -13.05 18.51 1.47
C ILE A 341 -13.38 17.12 0.93
N ASN A 342 -12.45 16.51 0.22
CA ASN A 342 -12.59 15.16 -0.35
C ASN A 342 -13.90 14.93 -1.13
N GLY A 343 -14.40 15.97 -1.82
CA GLY A 343 -15.65 15.93 -2.59
C GLY A 343 -16.90 16.38 -1.84
N ASP A 344 -16.90 16.39 -0.49
CA ASP A 344 -18.01 16.88 0.30
C ASP A 344 -17.97 18.39 0.47
N THR A 345 -19.13 19.02 0.34
CA THR A 345 -19.28 20.46 0.52
C THR A 345 -19.66 20.76 1.97
N ILE A 346 -18.91 21.66 2.60
CA ILE A 346 -19.17 22.10 3.98
C ILE A 346 -19.67 23.53 3.92
N GLU A 347 -20.93 23.71 4.26
CA GLU A 347 -21.60 25.00 4.37
C GLU A 347 -21.35 25.61 5.74
N ASP A 348 -21.73 26.89 5.88
CA ASP A 348 -21.68 27.57 7.17
C ASP A 348 -22.66 26.94 8.17
N GLY A 349 -22.22 26.74 9.40
CA GLY A 349 -23.01 26.08 10.44
C GLY A 349 -22.92 24.55 10.41
N LYS A 350 -22.12 23.97 9.52
CA LYS A 350 -21.97 22.52 9.39
C LYS A 350 -20.58 22.02 9.76
N MET A 351 -20.53 20.77 10.16
CA MET A 351 -19.35 20.00 10.49
C MET A 351 -19.31 18.73 9.64
N LEU A 352 -18.17 18.43 9.05
CA LEU A 352 -17.89 17.15 8.39
C LEU A 352 -17.05 16.28 9.33
N VAL A 353 -17.56 15.10 9.62
CA VAL A 353 -16.84 14.06 10.36
C VAL A 353 -16.46 12.94 9.41
N GLU A 354 -15.19 12.58 9.40
CA GLU A 354 -14.63 11.53 8.55
C GLU A 354 -13.98 10.46 9.43
N TYR A 355 -14.37 9.21 9.22
CA TYR A 355 -13.72 8.02 9.77
C TYR A 355 -12.96 7.32 8.65
N TYR A 356 -11.72 6.95 8.92
CA TYR A 356 -10.89 6.18 8.01
C TYR A 356 -10.67 4.79 8.58
N LEU A 357 -11.13 3.78 7.85
CA LEU A 357 -11.06 2.39 8.25
C LEU A 357 -9.98 1.68 7.43
N ALA A 358 -9.01 1.05 8.10
CA ALA A 358 -8.08 0.13 7.46
C ALA A 358 -8.83 -1.14 7.09
N VAL A 359 -8.83 -1.45 5.81
CA VAL A 359 -9.54 -2.59 5.22
C VAL A 359 -8.61 -3.29 4.27
N ASN A 360 -8.63 -4.62 4.26
CA ASN A 360 -8.01 -5.40 3.20
C ASN A 360 -9.08 -5.74 2.17
N ASP A 361 -8.91 -5.25 0.96
CA ASP A 361 -9.87 -5.44 -0.14
C ASP A 361 -9.43 -6.66 -0.94
N ASN A 362 -10.15 -7.77 -0.75
CA ASN A 362 -9.83 -9.03 -1.40
C ASN A 362 -10.08 -8.94 -2.91
N ALA A 363 -9.24 -9.61 -3.70
CA ALA A 363 -9.48 -9.68 -5.13
C ALA A 363 -10.78 -10.43 -5.43
N GLY A 364 -11.61 -9.83 -6.27
CA GLY A 364 -12.93 -10.34 -6.65
C GLY A 364 -13.13 -10.43 -8.16
N SER A 365 -14.33 -10.82 -8.57
CA SER A 365 -14.72 -10.79 -9.99
C SER A 365 -14.62 -9.36 -10.54
N ALA A 366 -14.20 -9.24 -11.79
CA ALA A 366 -13.90 -8.00 -12.52
C ALA A 366 -12.60 -7.28 -12.10
N ASP A 367 -11.88 -7.74 -11.06
CA ASP A 367 -10.54 -7.26 -10.80
C ASP A 367 -9.55 -7.76 -11.87
N LYS A 368 -8.48 -7.01 -12.06
CA LYS A 368 -7.46 -7.32 -13.08
C LYS A 368 -6.18 -7.77 -12.42
N ILE A 369 -5.75 -8.98 -12.79
CA ILE A 369 -4.51 -9.59 -12.33
C ILE A 369 -3.54 -9.69 -13.53
N VAL A 370 -2.26 -9.52 -13.25
CA VAL A 370 -1.19 -9.75 -14.22
C VAL A 370 -0.43 -11.01 -13.85
N LEU A 371 -0.34 -11.95 -14.77
CA LEU A 371 0.49 -13.13 -14.63
C LEU A 371 1.91 -12.81 -15.10
N ASP A 372 2.85 -12.86 -14.18
CA ASP A 372 4.28 -12.60 -14.34
C ASP A 372 4.58 -11.27 -15.07
N ARG A 373 4.43 -11.24 -16.35
CA ARG A 373 4.70 -10.08 -17.20
C ARG A 373 3.65 -9.93 -18.28
N SER A 374 3.10 -8.78 -18.46
CA SER A 374 2.20 -8.38 -19.54
C SER A 374 1.01 -9.29 -19.90
N LEU A 375 0.82 -10.44 -19.27
CA LEU A 375 -0.38 -11.26 -19.40
C LEU A 375 -1.42 -10.80 -18.39
N LYS A 376 -2.17 -9.79 -18.76
CA LYS A 376 -3.24 -9.21 -17.94
C LYS A 376 -4.53 -9.97 -18.20
N ALA A 377 -5.20 -10.38 -17.12
CA ALA A 377 -6.49 -11.04 -17.19
C ALA A 377 -7.47 -10.42 -16.18
N GLU A 378 -8.74 -10.47 -16.53
CA GLU A 378 -9.83 -10.13 -15.65
C GLU A 378 -10.28 -11.38 -14.89
N VAL A 379 -10.49 -11.24 -13.59
CA VAL A 379 -11.00 -12.32 -12.74
C VAL A 379 -12.46 -12.55 -13.08
N SER A 380 -12.77 -13.69 -13.71
CA SER A 380 -14.13 -14.09 -14.03
C SER A 380 -14.91 -14.54 -12.80
N THR A 381 -14.26 -15.30 -11.92
CA THR A 381 -14.88 -15.83 -10.71
C THR A 381 -13.86 -16.16 -9.63
N VAL A 382 -14.33 -16.19 -8.38
CA VAL A 382 -13.60 -16.69 -7.22
C VAL A 382 -14.21 -18.01 -6.77
N PHE A 383 -13.45 -19.10 -6.89
CA PHE A 383 -13.89 -20.40 -6.47
C PHE A 383 -13.57 -20.67 -4.99
N PRO A 384 -14.43 -21.41 -4.27
CA PRO A 384 -14.09 -21.94 -2.97
C PRO A 384 -12.86 -22.85 -3.02
N ASP A 385 -11.98 -22.77 -2.01
CA ASP A 385 -10.75 -23.58 -1.97
C ASP A 385 -10.98 -25.09 -2.01
N ARG A 386 -12.13 -25.59 -1.57
CA ARG A 386 -12.52 -27.01 -1.67
C ARG A 386 -12.62 -27.53 -3.11
N LEU A 387 -12.78 -26.63 -4.09
CA LEU A 387 -12.88 -26.96 -5.51
C LEU A 387 -11.52 -26.90 -6.23
N ARG A 388 -10.43 -26.61 -5.53
CA ARG A 388 -9.09 -26.56 -6.14
C ARG A 388 -8.71 -27.96 -6.66
N PRO A 389 -8.37 -28.08 -7.95
CA PRO A 389 -7.88 -29.34 -8.49
C PRO A 389 -6.53 -29.71 -7.86
N GLU A 390 -6.22 -30.98 -7.83
CA GLU A 390 -4.96 -31.49 -7.32
C GLU A 390 -4.21 -32.23 -8.42
N GLY A 391 -2.94 -31.89 -8.60
CA GLY A 391 -2.08 -32.57 -9.57
C GLY A 391 -1.81 -34.03 -9.15
N THR A 392 -2.21 -34.99 -9.98
CA THR A 392 -2.14 -36.40 -9.67
C THR A 392 -0.72 -36.93 -9.36
N LEU A 393 0.30 -36.32 -9.98
CA LEU A 393 1.70 -36.70 -9.79
C LEU A 393 2.40 -35.90 -8.68
N THR A 394 2.01 -34.65 -8.47
CA THR A 394 2.75 -33.71 -7.60
C THR A 394 2.01 -33.38 -6.31
N GLY A 395 0.72 -33.67 -6.23
CA GLY A 395 -0.14 -33.23 -5.12
C GLY A 395 -0.33 -31.70 -5.06
N ARG A 396 0.19 -30.96 -6.04
CA ARG A 396 0.11 -29.50 -6.05
C ARG A 396 -1.28 -29.04 -6.43
N ARG A 397 -1.76 -28.01 -5.76
CA ARG A 397 -3.07 -27.39 -6.00
C ARG A 397 -2.88 -26.00 -6.56
N PRO A 398 -3.29 -25.71 -7.80
CA PRO A 398 -3.20 -24.39 -8.37
C PRO A 398 -4.14 -23.41 -7.62
N SER A 399 -3.68 -22.18 -7.46
CA SER A 399 -4.48 -21.10 -6.86
C SER A 399 -5.10 -20.18 -7.91
N LEU A 400 -4.70 -20.35 -9.19
CA LEU A 400 -5.20 -19.59 -10.33
C LEU A 400 -5.26 -20.48 -11.56
N ILE A 401 -6.39 -20.41 -12.29
CA ILE A 401 -6.60 -20.98 -13.61
C ILE A 401 -6.53 -19.83 -14.62
N PHE A 402 -5.58 -19.91 -15.54
CA PHE A 402 -5.40 -18.90 -16.59
C PHE A 402 -5.79 -19.48 -17.96
N SER A 403 -6.40 -18.66 -18.80
CA SER A 403 -6.86 -19.11 -20.11
C SER A 403 -5.69 -19.48 -21.02
N ASN A 404 -5.78 -20.66 -21.62
CA ASN A 404 -4.84 -21.14 -22.63
C ASN A 404 -4.82 -20.23 -23.88
N TYR A 405 -5.98 -19.69 -24.28
CA TYR A 405 -6.08 -18.81 -25.43
C TYR A 405 -5.30 -17.49 -25.26
N SER A 406 -5.15 -17.02 -24.02
CA SER A 406 -4.39 -15.80 -23.74
C SER A 406 -2.90 -15.96 -23.95
N GLU A 407 -2.37 -17.17 -23.86
CA GLU A 407 -0.93 -17.44 -24.00
C GLU A 407 -0.57 -17.81 -25.45
N LEU A 408 -1.36 -18.66 -26.10
CA LEU A 408 -1.06 -19.20 -27.42
C LEU A 408 -0.86 -18.14 -28.50
N ASN A 409 -1.57 -17.03 -28.42
CA ASN A 409 -1.52 -15.93 -29.39
C ASN A 409 -0.42 -14.89 -29.09
N ARG A 410 0.45 -15.15 -28.08
CA ARG A 410 1.40 -14.18 -27.59
C ARG A 410 2.82 -14.73 -27.49
N MET A 411 3.77 -13.91 -27.90
CA MET A 411 5.19 -14.28 -27.79
C MET A 411 5.73 -13.88 -26.41
N THR A 412 5.51 -14.74 -25.41
CA THR A 412 5.88 -14.55 -24.01
C THR A 412 6.78 -15.69 -23.51
N SER A 413 7.81 -16.03 -24.27
CA SER A 413 8.71 -17.16 -23.93
C SER A 413 9.50 -16.91 -22.62
N GLY A 414 9.68 -15.64 -22.22
CA GLY A 414 10.24 -15.28 -20.92
C GLY A 414 9.39 -15.77 -19.74
N LEU A 415 8.04 -15.71 -19.85
CA LEU A 415 7.12 -16.28 -18.87
C LEU A 415 7.39 -17.78 -18.68
N ASN A 416 7.47 -18.53 -19.78
CA ASN A 416 7.67 -19.99 -19.74
C ASN A 416 9.02 -20.34 -19.12
N LYS A 417 10.09 -19.62 -19.51
CA LYS A 417 11.42 -19.80 -18.90
C LYS A 417 11.41 -19.52 -17.40
N HIS A 418 10.80 -18.41 -17.00
CA HIS A 418 10.70 -18.01 -15.60
C HIS A 418 9.91 -19.04 -14.79
N GLY A 419 8.72 -19.42 -15.28
CA GLY A 419 7.87 -20.43 -14.65
C GLY A 419 8.56 -21.80 -14.51
N MET A 420 9.28 -22.27 -15.54
CA MET A 420 10.03 -23.53 -15.48
C MET A 420 11.13 -23.48 -14.41
N ILE A 421 11.90 -22.41 -14.34
CA ILE A 421 12.98 -22.29 -13.35
C ILE A 421 12.40 -22.18 -11.94
N LEU A 422 11.34 -21.42 -11.73
CA LEU A 422 10.65 -21.36 -10.45
C LEU A 422 10.11 -22.73 -10.02
N ALA A 423 9.57 -23.53 -10.94
CA ALA A 423 9.11 -24.88 -10.66
C ALA A 423 10.26 -25.82 -10.25
N ILE A 424 11.40 -25.73 -10.94
CA ILE A 424 12.62 -26.51 -10.59
C ILE A 424 13.11 -26.11 -9.19
N LEU A 425 13.20 -24.81 -8.90
CA LEU A 425 13.62 -24.33 -7.58
C LEU A 425 12.66 -24.80 -6.48
N ALA A 426 11.35 -24.81 -6.74
CA ALA A 426 10.37 -25.33 -5.82
C ALA A 426 10.57 -26.85 -5.55
N ASP A 427 10.87 -27.65 -6.57
CA ASP A 427 11.18 -29.07 -6.42
C ASP A 427 12.47 -29.30 -5.62
N ILE A 428 13.51 -28.52 -5.87
CA ILE A 428 14.75 -28.58 -5.10
C ILE A 428 14.47 -28.27 -3.62
N ALA A 429 13.68 -27.25 -3.34
CA ALA A 429 13.33 -26.87 -1.97
C ALA A 429 12.54 -27.98 -1.26
N ILE A 430 11.58 -28.63 -1.93
CA ILE A 430 10.82 -29.77 -1.38
C ILE A 430 11.76 -30.95 -1.08
N ARG A 431 12.64 -31.30 -2.01
CA ARG A 431 13.62 -32.38 -1.80
C ARG A 431 14.56 -32.11 -0.64
N ALA A 432 15.05 -30.88 -0.55
CA ALA A 432 15.91 -30.46 0.56
C ALA A 432 15.17 -30.58 1.92
N ARG A 433 13.89 -30.22 1.96
CA ARG A 433 13.06 -30.34 3.15
C ARG A 433 12.88 -31.80 3.57
N ILE A 434 12.60 -32.70 2.62
CA ILE A 434 12.51 -34.14 2.88
C ILE A 434 13.84 -34.67 3.44
N MET A 435 14.99 -34.27 2.85
CA MET A 435 16.30 -34.67 3.36
C MET A 435 16.58 -34.17 4.78
N LEU A 436 15.94 -33.08 5.19
CA LEU A 436 16.03 -32.53 6.54
C LEU A 436 15.00 -33.11 7.51
N ASN A 437 14.31 -34.22 7.16
CA ASN A 437 13.27 -34.88 7.92
C ASN A 437 12.09 -33.97 8.30
N LYS A 438 11.76 -33.00 7.45
CA LYS A 438 10.59 -32.15 7.63
C LYS A 438 9.50 -32.53 6.64
N LYS A 439 8.25 -32.61 7.11
CA LYS A 439 7.10 -32.87 6.21
C LYS A 439 7.00 -31.77 5.17
N PRO A 440 6.98 -32.10 3.87
CA PRO A 440 6.65 -31.14 2.86
C PRO A 440 5.18 -30.76 3.00
N GLU A 441 4.88 -29.47 2.97
CA GLU A 441 3.51 -28.97 2.80
C GLU A 441 3.32 -28.65 1.31
N PRO A 442 2.57 -29.48 0.58
CA PRO A 442 2.50 -29.36 -0.88
C PRO A 442 1.80 -28.09 -1.37
N ASP A 443 1.10 -27.38 -0.47
CA ASP A 443 0.21 -26.28 -0.83
C ASP A 443 0.80 -24.88 -0.65
N SER A 444 1.98 -24.73 -0.05
CA SER A 444 2.49 -23.41 0.29
C SER A 444 3.75 -23.08 -0.48
N LEU A 445 3.60 -22.10 -1.38
CA LEU A 445 4.75 -21.38 -1.96
C LEU A 445 5.41 -20.44 -0.93
N LEU A 446 4.68 -20.04 0.11
CA LEU A 446 5.24 -19.46 1.33
C LEU A 446 6.26 -20.41 1.97
N ASP A 447 5.99 -21.75 1.93
CA ASP A 447 6.96 -22.76 2.30
C ASP A 447 8.17 -22.81 1.36
N TYR A 448 8.03 -22.41 0.11
CA TYR A 448 9.18 -22.33 -0.79
C TYR A 448 10.22 -21.36 -0.26
N LYS A 449 9.82 -20.16 0.15
CA LYS A 449 10.72 -19.17 0.73
C LYS A 449 11.31 -19.65 2.05
N SER A 450 10.49 -20.15 2.96
CA SER A 450 10.96 -20.69 4.24
C SER A 450 11.85 -21.94 4.04
N ASN A 451 11.60 -22.72 2.98
CA ASN A 451 12.41 -23.86 2.64
C ASN A 451 13.76 -23.45 2.03
N MET A 452 13.78 -22.44 1.17
CA MET A 452 15.03 -21.89 0.64
C MET A 452 15.86 -21.21 1.72
N ASP A 453 15.23 -20.42 2.58
CA ASP A 453 15.87 -19.79 3.74
C ASP A 453 16.58 -20.81 4.63
N MET A 454 15.95 -21.97 4.80
CA MET A 454 16.53 -23.07 5.58
C MET A 454 17.66 -23.78 4.87
N VAL A 455 17.59 -23.95 3.54
CA VAL A 455 18.65 -24.55 2.71
C VAL A 455 19.85 -23.62 2.67
N GLU A 456 19.65 -22.32 2.42
CA GLU A 456 20.74 -21.32 2.44
C GLU A 456 21.41 -21.24 3.81
N GLY A 457 20.64 -21.26 4.91
CA GLY A 457 21.18 -21.21 6.26
C GLY A 457 21.97 -22.45 6.69
N LYS A 458 21.65 -23.65 6.17
CA LYS A 458 22.31 -24.91 6.57
C LYS A 458 23.38 -25.42 5.59
N ILE A 459 23.28 -25.11 4.31
CA ILE A 459 24.18 -25.62 3.28
C ILE A 459 25.24 -24.57 2.88
N GLY A 460 25.08 -23.35 3.34
CA GLY A 460 26.10 -22.30 3.12
C GLY A 460 26.23 -21.88 1.65
N PHE A 461 25.20 -22.01 0.85
CA PHE A 461 25.14 -21.38 -0.46
C PHE A 461 25.08 -19.86 -0.27
N LYS A 462 26.23 -19.23 -0.46
CA LYS A 462 26.35 -17.78 -0.60
C LYS A 462 26.21 -17.37 -2.05
#